data_98265796bd5c8dad30b62abce54d3335
#
_entry.id   98265796bd5c8dad30b62abce54d3335
#
_cell.length_a   1.000
_cell.length_b   1.000
_cell.length_c   1.000
_cell.angle_alpha   90.00
_cell.angle_beta   90.00
_cell.angle_gamma   90.00
#
_symmetry.space_group_name_H-M   'P 1'
#
loop_
_entity.id
_entity.type
_entity.pdbx_description
1 polymer ?
#
loop_
_entity_poly.entity_id
_entity_poly.type
_entity_poly.pdbx_seq_one_letter_code
_entity_poly.pdbx_strand_id
1 'polypeptide(L)' 'MENQKRYIEIRIEMDGKRVRVELSAHASTRDLAHGYVTAAENIAQSIANRSDATVSEILGAMAIDILALGEEAYEDEEED' A
#
# COMPACT_ATOMS: atom_id res chain seq x y z
N MET A 1 14.90 -7.94 -27.28
CA MET A 1 14.65 -7.96 -26.77
C MET A 1 13.93 -7.21 -26.33
N GLU A 2 13.27 -7.27 -26.03
CA GLU A 2 12.57 -6.63 -25.74
C GLU A 2 12.43 -6.21 -24.62
N ASN A 3 12.18 -5.40 -24.38
CA ASN A 3 12.03 -4.74 -23.22
C ASN A 3 10.82 -5.09 -22.61
N GLN A 4 10.85 -6.00 -21.68
CA GLN A 4 9.72 -6.23 -20.91
C GLN A 4 9.59 -5.14 -19.93
N LYS A 5 8.54 -4.38 -20.03
CA LYS A 5 8.28 -3.31 -19.14
C LYS A 5 7.88 -3.87 -17.80
N ARG A 6 8.53 -3.45 -16.75
CA ARG A 6 8.14 -3.81 -15.39
C ARG A 6 7.11 -2.81 -14.91
N TYR A 7 6.08 -3.33 -14.25
CA TYR A 7 5.02 -2.46 -13.80
C TYR A 7 4.27 -3.08 -12.63
N ILE A 8 3.59 -2.23 -11.89
CA ILE A 8 2.69 -2.61 -10.82
C ILE A 8 1.47 -1.73 -10.96
N GLU A 9 0.30 -2.38 -11.04
CA GLU A 9 -0.96 -1.66 -11.08
C GLU A 9 -1.78 -2.05 -9.88
N ILE A 10 -2.27 -1.06 -9.17
CA ILE A 10 -3.13 -1.28 -8.03
C ILE A 10 -4.42 -0.55 -8.29
N ARG A 11 -5.52 -1.30 -8.26
CA ARG A 11 -6.83 -0.73 -8.47
C ARG A 11 -7.64 -0.88 -7.20
N ILE A 12 -8.12 0.23 -6.68
CA ILE A 12 -8.89 0.25 -5.45
C ILE A 12 -10.28 0.75 -5.80
N GLU A 13 -11.27 -0.09 -5.56
CA GLU A 13 -12.66 0.27 -5.80
C GLU A 13 -13.40 0.27 -4.49
N MET A 14 -14.25 1.26 -4.30
CA MET A 14 -15.04 1.36 -3.10
C MET A 14 -16.51 1.31 -3.47
N ASP A 15 -17.23 0.45 -2.76
CA ASP A 15 -18.65 0.28 -2.99
C ASP A 15 -19.30 0.34 -1.62
N GLY A 16 -19.78 1.53 -1.26
CA GLY A 16 -20.29 1.74 0.08
C GLY A 16 -19.17 1.57 1.08
N LYS A 17 -19.30 0.59 1.95
CA LYS A 17 -18.30 0.33 2.97
C LYS A 17 -17.31 -0.75 2.56
N ARG A 18 -17.49 -1.31 1.37
CA ARG A 18 -16.60 -2.36 0.91
C ARG A 18 -15.47 -1.77 0.12
N VAL A 19 -14.31 -2.34 0.29
CA VAL A 19 -13.12 -1.94 -0.46
C VAL A 19 -12.60 -3.16 -1.18
N ARG A 20 -12.46 -3.05 -2.49
CA ARG A 20 -11.90 -4.11 -3.30
C ARG A 20 -10.56 -3.63 -3.84
N VAL A 21 -9.55 -4.48 -3.70
CA VAL A 21 -8.23 -4.17 -4.20
C VAL A 21 -7.82 -5.23 -5.21
N GLU A 22 -7.41 -4.79 -6.37
CA GLU A 22 -6.87 -5.67 -7.39
C GLU A 22 -5.43 -5.27 -7.66
N LEU A 23 -4.59 -6.27 -7.73
CA LEU A 23 -3.17 -6.05 -7.95
C LEU A 23 -2.74 -6.80 -9.18
N SER A 24 -2.11 -6.11 -10.09
CA SER A 24 -1.53 -6.71 -11.28
C SER A 24 -0.09 -6.24 -11.38
N ALA A 25 0.82 -7.18 -11.53
CA ALA A 25 2.22 -6.80 -11.51
C ALA A 25 3.06 -7.68 -12.40
N HIS A 26 4.06 -7.08 -13.00
CA HIS A 26 5.10 -7.78 -13.73
C HIS A 26 6.41 -7.24 -13.20
N ALA A 27 6.82 -7.78 -12.06
CA ALA A 27 7.95 -7.23 -11.33
C ALA A 27 8.42 -8.24 -10.30
N SER A 28 9.64 -8.07 -9.86
CA SER A 28 10.16 -8.92 -8.79
C SER A 28 9.51 -8.54 -7.46
N THR A 29 9.67 -9.42 -6.49
CA THR A 29 9.15 -9.15 -5.15
C THR A 29 9.74 -7.86 -4.58
N ARG A 30 11.02 -7.65 -4.82
CA ARG A 30 11.69 -6.45 -4.35
C ARG A 30 11.10 -5.20 -5.00
N ASP A 31 10.88 -5.25 -6.32
CA ASP A 31 10.28 -4.12 -7.03
C ASP A 31 8.87 -3.87 -6.55
N LEU A 32 8.15 -4.93 -6.24
CA LEU A 32 6.79 -4.79 -5.76
C LEU A 32 6.75 -4.05 -4.43
N ALA A 33 7.63 -4.43 -3.51
CA ALA A 33 7.69 -3.77 -2.21
C ALA A 33 8.08 -2.30 -2.36
N HIS A 34 9.06 -2.03 -3.21
CA HIS A 34 9.51 -0.66 -3.43
C HIS A 34 8.41 0.17 -4.06
N GLY A 35 7.71 -0.40 -5.03
CA GLY A 35 6.63 0.30 -5.70
C GLY A 35 5.48 0.61 -4.75
N TYR A 36 5.20 -0.32 -3.84
CA TYR A 36 4.15 -0.09 -2.87
C TYR A 36 4.49 1.09 -1.95
N VAL A 37 5.74 1.16 -1.49
CA VAL A 37 6.16 2.26 -0.64
C VAL A 37 6.06 3.59 -1.37
N THR A 38 6.48 3.61 -2.63
CA THR A 38 6.40 4.83 -3.43
C THR A 38 4.95 5.25 -3.64
N ALA A 39 4.06 4.28 -3.86
CA ALA A 39 2.64 4.59 -4.00
C ALA A 39 2.08 5.18 -2.72
N ALA A 40 2.48 4.62 -1.58
CA ALA A 40 2.03 5.14 -0.29
C ALA A 40 2.47 6.59 -0.10
N GLU A 41 3.69 6.89 -0.51
CA GLU A 41 4.20 8.26 -0.42
C GLU A 41 3.36 9.22 -1.26
N ASN A 42 3.02 8.80 -2.48
CA ASN A 42 2.20 9.63 -3.36
C ASN A 42 0.80 9.83 -2.78
N ILE A 43 0.24 8.80 -2.20
CA ILE A 43 -1.06 8.91 -1.58
C ILE A 43 -1.01 9.86 -0.39
N ALA A 44 0.02 9.74 0.43
CA ALA A 44 0.19 10.61 1.59
C ALA A 44 0.34 12.06 1.16
N GLN A 45 1.08 12.30 0.07
CA GLN A 45 1.24 13.64 -0.44
C GLN A 45 -0.11 14.22 -0.88
N SER A 46 -0.92 13.40 -1.53
CA SER A 46 -2.23 13.83 -1.99
C SER A 46 -3.14 14.19 -0.81
N ILE A 47 -3.09 13.39 0.24
CA ILE A 47 -3.88 13.68 1.43
C ILE A 47 -3.39 14.95 2.12
N ALA A 48 -2.07 15.11 2.22
CA ALA A 48 -1.49 16.29 2.85
C ALA A 48 -1.90 17.56 2.12
N ASN A 49 -1.99 17.50 0.79
CA ASN A 49 -2.39 18.66 0.01
C ASN A 49 -3.82 19.07 0.27
N ARG A 50 -4.63 18.18 0.83
CA ARG A 50 -6.04 18.45 1.07
C ARG A 50 -6.39 18.60 2.54
N SER A 51 -5.38 18.58 3.41
CA SER A 51 -5.62 18.63 4.83
C SER A 51 -4.53 19.44 5.50
N ASP A 52 -4.63 19.57 6.81
CA ASP A 52 -3.62 20.29 7.58
C ASP A 52 -2.50 19.35 8.03
N ALA A 53 -2.61 18.06 7.76
CA ALA A 53 -1.60 17.10 8.18
C ALA A 53 -0.41 17.15 7.23
N THR A 54 0.75 16.82 7.75
CA THR A 54 1.96 16.73 6.95
C THR A 54 2.08 15.32 6.36
N VAL A 55 2.92 15.21 5.33
CA VAL A 55 3.19 13.90 4.74
C VAL A 55 3.72 12.95 5.79
N SER A 56 4.61 13.44 6.66
CA SER A 56 5.20 12.62 7.70
C SER A 56 4.15 12.07 8.66
N GLU A 57 3.20 12.91 9.05
CA GLU A 57 2.14 12.47 9.95
C GLU A 57 1.27 11.40 9.31
N ILE A 58 0.97 11.58 8.03
CA ILE A 58 0.11 10.64 7.31
C ILE A 58 0.82 9.31 7.12
N LEU A 59 2.09 9.36 6.72
CA LEU A 59 2.88 8.14 6.56
C LEU A 59 3.02 7.41 7.88
N GLY A 60 3.19 8.16 8.97
CA GLY A 60 3.26 7.54 10.30
C GLY A 60 1.98 6.81 10.66
N ALA A 61 0.84 7.43 10.39
CA ALA A 61 -0.44 6.78 10.66
C ALA A 61 -0.62 5.53 9.81
N MET A 62 -0.24 5.60 8.54
CA MET A 62 -0.33 4.43 7.67
C MET A 62 0.56 3.30 8.16
N ALA A 63 1.76 3.65 8.64
CA ALA A 63 2.68 2.64 9.14
C ALA A 63 2.12 1.93 10.36
N ILE A 64 1.47 2.67 11.24
CA ILE A 64 0.86 2.08 12.43
C ILE A 64 -0.23 1.10 12.04
N ASP A 65 -1.06 1.48 11.06
CA ASP A 65 -2.11 0.60 10.60
C ASP A 65 -1.55 -0.68 9.99
N ILE A 66 -0.48 -0.55 9.22
CA ILE A 66 0.13 -1.71 8.60
C ILE A 66 0.74 -2.62 9.65
N LEU A 67 1.39 -2.06 10.66
CA LEU A 67 1.96 -2.85 11.73
C LEU A 67 0.88 -3.62 12.49
N ALA A 68 -0.27 -2.98 12.71
CA ALA A 68 -1.37 -3.64 13.40
C ALA A 68 -1.86 -4.85 12.60
N LEU A 69 -1.95 -4.70 11.28
CA LEU A 69 -2.33 -5.83 10.44
C LEU A 69 -1.34 -6.96 10.54
N GLY A 70 -0.06 -6.63 10.58
CA GLY A 70 0.98 -7.64 10.71
C GLY A 70 0.88 -8.39 12.01
N GLU A 71 0.57 -7.69 13.09
CA GLU A 71 0.43 -8.33 14.39
C GLU A 71 -0.76 -9.29 14.41
N GLU A 72 -1.86 -8.88 13.79
CA GLU A 72 -3.03 -9.75 13.72
C GLU A 72 -2.72 -11.01 12.93
N ALA A 73 -2.02 -10.86 11.82
CA ALA A 73 -1.68 -12.00 10.98
C ALA A 73 -0.77 -12.97 11.73
N TYR A 74 0.18 -12.43 12.50
CA TYR A 74 1.09 -13.25 13.26
C TYR A 74 0.35 -14.03 14.35
N GLU A 75 -0.59 -13.39 15.02
CA GLU A 75 -1.36 -14.07 16.06
C GLU A 75 -2.21 -15.17 15.47
N ASP A 76 -2.80 -14.95 14.32
CA ASP A 76 -3.58 -15.99 13.66
C ASP A 76 -2.73 -17.20 13.33
N GLU A 77 -1.50 -16.96 12.90
CA GLU A 77 -0.61 -18.07 12.57
C GLU A 77 -0.23 -18.87 13.79
N GLU A 78 -0.13 -18.23 14.93
CA GLU A 78 0.28 -18.91 16.14
C GLU A 78 -0.81 -19.76 16.76
N GLU A 79 -2.04 -19.52 16.34
CA GLU A 79 -3.14 -20.22 16.95
C GLU A 79 -3.28 -21.63 16.47
N ASP A 80 -2.48 -22.05 15.58
CA ASP A 80 -2.53 -23.44 15.21
C ASP A 80 -1.96 -24.33 16.29
#